data_b62ea368241ea2f14712fcc26d616ede
#
_entry.id   b62ea368241ea2f14712fcc26d616ede
#
_cell.length_a   1.000
_cell.length_b   1.000
_cell.length_c   1.000
_cell.angle_alpha   90.00
_cell.angle_beta   90.00
_cell.angle_gamma   90.00
#
_symmetry.space_group_name_H-M   'P 1'
#
loop_
_entity.id
_entity.type
_entity.pdbx_description
1 polymer ?
#
loop_
_entity_poly.entity_id
_entity_poly.type
_entity_poly.pdbx_seq_one_letter_code
_entity_poly.pdbx_strand_id
1 'polypeptide(L)'
;MFILLAMPVVQIIIFGFALTNEVKNANIAILDNSKDAATASLTTQLDASRYFAVERNIVTYKQIEEEFRKGKIKLAIIFPQHFGEDLQHFNKAQVQLIADAADPNTATQLTNYASAIINDYQTRITNERKLPYTINTEMRMLYNPQLKGAFNFVPGVMAMVLLLVCTMMTAITIVKEKEMGTMEIMLVSPMVPQLVVLAKAVPYLILSSINITSILLLSVFALEVPINGSILLLGFESILFTLVSLSLGLLISSGAASQQTAMFISLIALFLPTLMLSGFMFPVENMPLPLRIISNVVPAKWFYIIIKSVMIKGLGISGVWKETLIMAGMMIFFLSMAIKKFKIRLA
;
A
#
# COMPACT_ATOMS: atom_id res chain seq x y z
N MET A 1 10.76 22.05 -12.87
CA MET A 1 10.44 22.21 -11.45
C MET A 1 8.97 22.02 -11.13
N PHE A 2 8.05 22.70 -11.81
CA PHE A 2 6.61 22.57 -11.52
C PHE A 2 6.09 21.12 -11.62
N ILE A 3 6.46 20.39 -12.66
CA ILE A 3 6.05 18.96 -12.85
C ILE A 3 6.50 18.07 -11.68
N LEU A 4 7.70 18.31 -11.14
CA LEU A 4 8.27 17.53 -10.05
C LEU A 4 7.53 17.72 -8.70
N LEU A 5 6.94 18.90 -8.51
CA LEU A 5 6.09 19.21 -7.35
C LEU A 5 4.63 18.77 -7.58
N ALA A 6 4.12 18.95 -8.80
CA ALA A 6 2.75 18.61 -9.12
C ALA A 6 2.52 17.09 -9.24
N MET A 7 3.49 16.33 -9.76
CA MET A 7 3.36 14.90 -10.00
C MET A 7 3.09 14.08 -8.71
N PRO A 8 3.79 14.29 -7.59
CA PRO A 8 3.48 13.62 -6.33
C PRO A 8 2.07 13.92 -5.82
N VAL A 9 1.65 15.18 -5.94
CA VAL A 9 0.30 15.62 -5.54
C VAL A 9 -0.77 14.91 -6.37
N VAL A 10 -0.62 14.90 -7.69
CA VAL A 10 -1.53 14.22 -8.62
C VAL A 10 -1.55 12.71 -8.35
N GLN A 11 -0.39 12.09 -8.12
CA GLN A 11 -0.31 10.67 -7.82
C GLN A 11 -1.03 10.32 -6.51
N ILE A 12 -0.87 11.10 -5.46
CA ILE A 12 -1.57 10.85 -4.19
C ILE A 12 -3.07 11.01 -4.34
N ILE A 13 -3.52 12.02 -5.07
CA ILE A 13 -4.94 12.19 -5.37
C ILE A 13 -5.47 11.00 -6.15
N ILE A 14 -4.81 10.62 -7.24
CA ILE A 14 -5.23 9.48 -8.06
C ILE A 14 -5.21 8.18 -7.23
N PHE A 15 -4.09 7.85 -6.62
CA PHE A 15 -3.94 6.60 -5.86
C PHE A 15 -4.76 6.59 -4.57
N GLY A 16 -4.94 7.74 -3.92
CA GLY A 16 -5.73 7.84 -2.70
C GLY A 16 -7.23 7.69 -2.93
N PHE A 17 -7.75 8.24 -4.03
CA PHE A 17 -9.18 8.16 -4.36
C PHE A 17 -9.53 7.03 -5.32
N ALA A 18 -8.68 6.72 -6.32
CA ALA A 18 -8.98 5.70 -7.33
C ALA A 18 -8.69 4.27 -6.86
N LEU A 19 -7.73 4.08 -5.96
CA LEU A 19 -7.39 2.77 -5.40
C LEU A 19 -7.97 2.59 -3.99
N THR A 20 -9.22 3.01 -3.78
CA THR A 20 -9.94 2.59 -2.60
C THR A 20 -10.22 1.09 -2.75
N ASN A 21 -9.57 0.26 -1.93
CA ASN A 21 -9.96 -1.14 -1.78
C ASN A 21 -11.29 -1.30 -1.05
N GLU A 22 -11.99 -0.20 -0.77
CA GLU A 22 -13.29 -0.22 -0.14
C GLU A 22 -14.33 -0.62 -1.18
N VAL A 23 -14.76 -1.85 -1.11
CA VAL A 23 -15.85 -2.33 -1.96
C VAL A 23 -17.15 -1.78 -1.39
N LYS A 24 -17.76 -0.83 -2.10
CA LYS A 24 -19.07 -0.25 -1.80
C LYS A 24 -20.07 -0.70 -2.83
N ASN A 25 -21.29 -1.00 -2.39
CA ASN A 25 -22.40 -1.40 -3.27
C ASN A 25 -22.04 -2.54 -4.23
N ALA A 26 -21.31 -3.55 -3.74
CA ALA A 26 -21.02 -4.72 -4.55
C ALA A 26 -22.32 -5.48 -4.84
N ASN A 27 -22.59 -5.74 -6.12
CA ASN A 27 -23.73 -6.55 -6.50
C ASN A 27 -23.55 -7.98 -6.02
N ILE A 28 -24.47 -8.45 -5.20
CA ILE A 28 -24.48 -9.81 -4.68
C ILE A 28 -25.76 -10.52 -5.05
N ALA A 29 -25.66 -11.83 -5.27
CA ALA A 29 -26.80 -12.71 -5.47
C ALA A 29 -27.16 -13.38 -4.16
N ILE A 30 -28.45 -13.51 -3.89
CA ILE A 30 -28.94 -14.34 -2.78
C ILE A 30 -29.85 -15.42 -3.33
N LEU A 31 -29.45 -16.68 -3.13
CA LEU A 31 -30.28 -17.83 -3.42
C LEU A 31 -30.85 -18.36 -2.11
N ASP A 32 -32.11 -18.05 -1.85
CA ASP A 32 -32.83 -18.48 -0.65
C ASP A 32 -33.71 -19.70 -0.96
N ASN A 33 -33.25 -20.88 -0.53
CA ASN A 33 -34.02 -22.12 -0.66
C ASN A 33 -34.93 -22.40 0.54
N SER A 34 -34.74 -21.65 1.66
CA SER A 34 -35.54 -21.83 2.86
C SER A 34 -36.77 -20.95 2.90
N LYS A 35 -36.65 -19.69 2.45
CA LYS A 35 -37.73 -18.68 2.40
C LYS A 35 -38.41 -18.46 3.75
N ASP A 36 -37.63 -18.48 4.83
CA ASP A 36 -38.10 -18.31 6.21
C ASP A 36 -37.80 -16.89 6.76
N ALA A 37 -38.29 -16.63 7.97
CA ALA A 37 -38.09 -15.33 8.62
C ALA A 37 -36.62 -15.03 8.94
N ALA A 38 -35.79 -16.07 9.19
CA ALA A 38 -34.38 -15.91 9.48
C ALA A 38 -33.58 -15.47 8.22
N THR A 39 -33.84 -16.13 7.07
CA THR A 39 -33.21 -15.77 5.79
C THR A 39 -33.66 -14.41 5.30
N ALA A 40 -34.97 -14.05 5.48
CA ALA A 40 -35.48 -12.74 5.15
C ALA A 40 -34.82 -11.62 6.00
N SER A 41 -34.61 -11.87 7.30
CA SER A 41 -33.94 -10.92 8.19
C SER A 41 -32.48 -10.73 7.81
N LEU A 42 -31.73 -11.81 7.53
CA LEU A 42 -30.34 -11.75 7.06
C LEU A 42 -30.21 -11.03 5.72
N THR A 43 -31.10 -11.31 4.78
CA THR A 43 -31.14 -10.64 3.46
C THR A 43 -31.37 -9.14 3.64
N THR A 44 -32.28 -8.73 4.52
CA THR A 44 -32.54 -7.32 4.82
C THR A 44 -31.32 -6.64 5.45
N GLN A 45 -30.59 -7.31 6.35
CA GLN A 45 -29.38 -6.76 6.95
C GLN A 45 -28.23 -6.63 5.94
N LEU A 46 -28.08 -7.58 5.04
CA LEU A 46 -27.11 -7.53 3.94
C LEU A 46 -27.41 -6.36 3.00
N ASP A 47 -28.67 -6.20 2.59
CA ASP A 47 -29.14 -5.13 1.70
C ASP A 47 -29.06 -3.73 2.36
N ALA A 48 -29.31 -3.64 3.66
CA ALA A 48 -29.19 -2.41 4.43
C ALA A 48 -27.73 -1.99 4.66
N SER A 49 -26.76 -2.88 4.40
CA SER A 49 -25.35 -2.56 4.55
C SER A 49 -24.86 -1.70 3.38
N ARG A 50 -23.93 -0.79 3.64
CA ARG A 50 -23.29 0.02 2.58
C ARG A 50 -22.35 -0.79 1.67
N TYR A 51 -22.13 -2.06 1.97
CA TYR A 51 -21.18 -2.90 1.25
C TYR A 51 -21.81 -3.64 0.10
N PHE A 52 -23.10 -3.96 0.18
CA PHE A 52 -23.81 -4.84 -0.73
C PHE A 52 -25.02 -4.17 -1.37
N ALA A 53 -25.24 -4.51 -2.64
CA ALA A 53 -26.49 -4.29 -3.36
C ALA A 53 -27.05 -5.66 -3.74
N VAL A 54 -28.19 -6.04 -3.16
CA VAL A 54 -28.76 -7.38 -3.33
C VAL A 54 -29.54 -7.46 -4.64
N GLU A 55 -29.12 -8.33 -5.55
CA GLU A 55 -29.87 -8.64 -6.77
C GLU A 55 -30.91 -9.72 -6.47
N ARG A 56 -32.20 -9.33 -6.49
CA ARG A 56 -33.33 -10.15 -5.97
C ARG A 56 -33.91 -11.16 -6.96
N ASN A 57 -33.42 -11.19 -8.20
CA ASN A 57 -34.06 -11.97 -9.30
C ASN A 57 -33.38 -13.32 -9.58
N ILE A 58 -32.56 -13.85 -8.67
CA ILE A 58 -31.83 -15.08 -8.88
C ILE A 58 -32.51 -16.21 -8.12
N VAL A 59 -32.97 -17.21 -8.84
CA VAL A 59 -33.75 -18.35 -8.31
C VAL A 59 -33.03 -19.69 -8.46
N THR A 60 -31.98 -19.75 -9.28
CA THR A 60 -31.32 -21.02 -9.62
C THR A 60 -29.80 -20.89 -9.55
N TYR A 61 -29.13 -21.96 -9.11
CA TYR A 61 -27.66 -22.03 -9.08
C TYR A 61 -27.01 -21.74 -10.46
N LYS A 62 -27.63 -22.22 -11.53
CA LYS A 62 -27.17 -21.96 -12.90
C LYS A 62 -27.19 -20.48 -13.27
N GLN A 63 -28.17 -19.73 -12.80
CA GLN A 63 -28.23 -18.30 -13.00
C GLN A 63 -27.10 -17.57 -12.25
N ILE A 64 -26.74 -18.01 -11.05
CA ILE A 64 -25.59 -17.47 -10.31
C ILE A 64 -24.31 -17.62 -11.16
N GLU A 65 -24.06 -18.78 -11.71
CA GLU A 65 -22.88 -19.04 -12.54
C GLU A 65 -22.85 -18.16 -13.80
N GLU A 66 -24.00 -17.96 -14.45
CA GLU A 66 -24.12 -17.08 -15.60
C GLU A 66 -23.88 -15.60 -15.25
N GLU A 67 -24.37 -15.13 -14.11
CA GLU A 67 -24.18 -13.75 -13.67
C GLU A 67 -22.73 -13.49 -13.20
N PHE A 68 -22.04 -14.49 -12.62
CA PHE A 68 -20.59 -14.43 -12.40
C PHE A 68 -19.83 -14.32 -13.72
N ARG A 69 -20.15 -15.13 -14.73
CA ARG A 69 -19.51 -15.07 -16.06
C ARG A 69 -19.70 -13.71 -16.75
N LYS A 70 -20.83 -13.08 -16.53
CA LYS A 70 -21.12 -11.73 -17.05
C LYS A 70 -20.46 -10.61 -16.21
N GLY A 71 -19.84 -10.96 -15.07
CA GLY A 71 -19.23 -10.00 -14.15
C GLY A 71 -20.23 -9.09 -13.42
N LYS A 72 -21.52 -9.44 -13.43
CA LYS A 72 -22.58 -8.62 -12.83
C LYS A 72 -22.63 -8.76 -11.31
N ILE A 73 -22.27 -9.92 -10.77
CA ILE A 73 -22.21 -10.18 -9.34
C ILE A 73 -20.77 -10.52 -8.91
N LYS A 74 -20.41 -10.18 -7.69
CA LYS A 74 -19.10 -10.42 -7.09
C LYS A 74 -19.11 -11.43 -5.96
N LEU A 75 -20.28 -11.65 -5.35
CA LEU A 75 -20.49 -12.61 -4.29
C LEU A 75 -21.88 -13.23 -4.44
N ALA A 76 -22.02 -14.52 -4.17
CA ALA A 76 -23.30 -15.19 -4.00
C ALA A 76 -23.41 -15.80 -2.61
N ILE A 77 -24.56 -15.63 -1.97
CA ILE A 77 -24.90 -16.15 -0.67
C ILE A 77 -26.03 -17.15 -0.86
N ILE A 78 -25.85 -18.38 -0.43
CA ILE A 78 -26.83 -19.46 -0.60
C ILE A 78 -27.27 -19.95 0.76
N PHE A 79 -28.56 -19.82 1.02
CA PHE A 79 -29.22 -20.40 2.17
C PHE A 79 -29.78 -21.78 1.79
N PRO A 80 -29.45 -22.85 2.53
CA PRO A 80 -30.01 -24.18 2.29
C PRO A 80 -31.51 -24.25 2.66
N GLN A 81 -32.13 -25.34 2.27
CA GLN A 81 -33.50 -25.65 2.72
C GLN A 81 -33.52 -25.85 4.25
N HIS A 82 -34.60 -25.47 4.91
CA HIS A 82 -34.80 -25.58 6.36
C HIS A 82 -33.80 -24.78 7.22
N PHE A 83 -33.16 -23.72 6.68
CA PHE A 83 -32.18 -22.92 7.40
C PHE A 83 -32.65 -22.42 8.76
N GLY A 84 -33.89 -21.89 8.84
CA GLY A 84 -34.47 -21.40 10.08
C GLY A 84 -34.81 -22.50 11.06
N GLU A 85 -35.27 -23.66 10.58
CA GLU A 85 -35.56 -24.84 11.41
C GLU A 85 -34.26 -25.40 12.00
N ASP A 86 -33.21 -25.56 11.19
CA ASP A 86 -31.90 -26.02 11.63
C ASP A 86 -31.28 -25.08 12.67
N LEU A 87 -31.42 -23.78 12.45
CA LEU A 87 -30.97 -22.76 13.40
C LEU A 87 -31.75 -22.82 14.72
N GLN A 88 -33.03 -23.19 14.66
CA GLN A 88 -33.90 -23.24 15.85
C GLN A 88 -33.75 -24.55 16.64
N HIS A 89 -33.69 -25.68 15.96
CA HIS A 89 -33.74 -27.03 16.58
C HIS A 89 -32.35 -27.60 16.83
N PHE A 90 -31.39 -27.37 15.94
CA PHE A 90 -30.07 -27.95 16.03
C PHE A 90 -28.98 -26.96 16.46
N ASN A 91 -29.30 -25.68 16.61
CA ASN A 91 -28.32 -24.61 16.86
C ASN A 91 -27.16 -24.60 15.86
N LYS A 92 -27.37 -25.13 14.68
CA LYS A 92 -26.40 -25.23 13.59
C LYS A 92 -27.11 -24.96 12.28
N ALA A 93 -26.71 -23.88 11.59
CA ALA A 93 -27.10 -23.64 10.21
C ALA A 93 -25.84 -23.29 9.40
N GLN A 94 -25.82 -23.68 8.13
CA GLN A 94 -24.71 -23.41 7.24
C GLN A 94 -25.14 -22.42 6.17
N VAL A 95 -24.26 -21.48 5.85
CA VAL A 95 -24.44 -20.54 4.74
C VAL A 95 -23.26 -20.72 3.80
N GLN A 96 -23.52 -20.90 2.51
CA GLN A 96 -22.47 -20.98 1.52
C GLN A 96 -22.21 -19.60 0.92
N LEU A 97 -20.95 -19.20 0.94
CA LEU A 97 -20.45 -17.97 0.29
C LEU A 97 -19.62 -18.37 -0.92
N ILE A 98 -19.98 -17.86 -2.10
CA ILE A 98 -19.25 -18.07 -3.35
C ILE A 98 -18.82 -16.69 -3.83
N ALA A 99 -17.51 -16.46 -3.95
CA ALA A 99 -16.95 -15.20 -4.39
C ALA A 99 -16.23 -15.32 -5.74
N ASP A 100 -16.25 -14.24 -6.52
CA ASP A 100 -15.48 -14.12 -7.75
C ASP A 100 -13.99 -13.94 -7.40
N ALA A 101 -13.24 -15.03 -7.41
CA ALA A 101 -11.82 -15.06 -7.08
C ALA A 101 -10.90 -14.58 -8.24
N ALA A 102 -11.45 -14.08 -9.35
CA ALA A 102 -10.66 -13.43 -10.40
C ALA A 102 -9.97 -12.16 -9.85
N ASP A 103 -10.58 -11.50 -8.86
CA ASP A 103 -9.95 -10.49 -8.01
C ASP A 103 -9.92 -10.98 -6.55
N PRO A 104 -8.79 -11.58 -6.11
CA PRO A 104 -8.68 -12.15 -4.77
C PRO A 104 -8.86 -11.13 -3.64
N ASN A 105 -8.46 -9.88 -3.85
CA ASN A 105 -8.59 -8.83 -2.85
C ASN A 105 -10.07 -8.48 -2.61
N THR A 106 -10.81 -8.23 -3.66
CA THR A 106 -12.26 -7.98 -3.60
C THR A 106 -13.00 -9.19 -3.04
N ALA A 107 -12.68 -10.40 -3.49
CA ALA A 107 -13.30 -11.63 -2.99
C ALA A 107 -13.13 -11.81 -1.48
N THR A 108 -11.89 -11.64 -0.97
CA THR A 108 -11.59 -11.74 0.46
C THR A 108 -12.32 -10.67 1.28
N GLN A 109 -12.41 -9.45 0.78
CA GLN A 109 -13.13 -8.38 1.48
C GLN A 109 -14.63 -8.65 1.56
N LEU A 110 -15.25 -9.02 0.44
CA LEU A 110 -16.68 -9.29 0.39
C LEU A 110 -17.07 -10.48 1.27
N THR A 111 -16.28 -11.55 1.26
CA THR A 111 -16.50 -12.70 2.15
C THR A 111 -16.34 -12.34 3.62
N ASN A 112 -15.36 -11.50 3.96
CA ASN A 112 -15.18 -11.00 5.32
C ASN A 112 -16.36 -10.13 5.78
N TYR A 113 -16.87 -9.23 4.92
CA TYR A 113 -18.04 -8.40 5.25
C TYR A 113 -19.30 -9.26 5.42
N ALA A 114 -19.55 -10.20 4.52
CA ALA A 114 -20.70 -11.10 4.63
C ALA A 114 -20.61 -11.95 5.91
N SER A 115 -19.44 -12.53 6.19
CA SER A 115 -19.21 -13.29 7.42
C SER A 115 -19.39 -12.47 8.69
N ALA A 116 -18.96 -11.19 8.69
CA ALA A 116 -19.14 -10.31 9.83
C ALA A 116 -20.63 -10.01 10.10
N ILE A 117 -21.44 -9.77 9.04
CA ILE A 117 -22.88 -9.52 9.17
C ILE A 117 -23.62 -10.80 9.66
N ILE A 118 -23.23 -11.97 9.12
CA ILE A 118 -23.81 -13.25 9.53
C ILE A 118 -23.48 -13.55 11.00
N ASN A 119 -22.24 -13.30 11.44
CA ASN A 119 -21.81 -13.47 12.82
C ASN A 119 -22.53 -12.51 13.77
N ASP A 120 -22.74 -11.25 13.38
CA ASP A 120 -23.50 -10.29 14.17
C ASP A 120 -24.96 -10.75 14.35
N TYR A 121 -25.58 -11.24 13.29
CA TYR A 121 -26.91 -11.84 13.34
C TYR A 121 -26.96 -13.06 14.29
N GLN A 122 -26.00 -13.97 14.18
CA GLN A 122 -25.88 -15.12 15.07
C GLN A 122 -25.76 -14.69 16.53
N THR A 123 -24.92 -13.70 16.81
CA THR A 123 -24.71 -13.16 18.16
C THR A 123 -26.00 -12.60 18.76
N ARG A 124 -26.80 -11.86 17.98
CA ARG A 124 -28.09 -11.32 18.43
C ARG A 124 -29.07 -12.42 18.81
N ILE A 125 -29.25 -13.42 17.94
CA ILE A 125 -30.15 -14.55 18.21
C ILE A 125 -29.71 -15.34 19.45
N THR A 126 -28.41 -15.56 19.60
CA THR A 126 -27.86 -16.30 20.72
C THR A 126 -28.08 -15.55 22.03
N ASN A 127 -27.89 -14.24 22.06
CA ASN A 127 -28.14 -13.40 23.25
C ASN A 127 -29.62 -13.40 23.65
N GLU A 128 -30.53 -13.38 22.67
CA GLU A 128 -31.99 -13.42 22.95
C GLU A 128 -32.43 -14.77 23.58
N ARG A 129 -31.73 -15.88 23.23
CA ARG A 129 -32.07 -17.22 23.70
C ARG A 129 -31.44 -17.64 25.04
N LYS A 130 -30.56 -16.80 25.64
CA LYS A 130 -29.90 -17.08 26.92
C LYS A 130 -29.29 -18.50 27.00
N LEU A 131 -28.58 -18.94 25.95
CA LEU A 131 -27.91 -20.24 25.97
C LEU A 131 -26.73 -20.20 26.97
N PRO A 132 -26.52 -21.26 27.79
CA PRO A 132 -25.56 -21.26 28.90
C PRO A 132 -24.10 -21.17 28.49
N TYR A 133 -23.77 -21.40 27.22
CA TYR A 133 -22.39 -21.34 26.69
C TYR A 133 -22.40 -20.70 25.30
N THR A 134 -22.13 -19.43 25.22
CA THR A 134 -21.93 -18.70 23.95
C THR A 134 -20.51 -18.23 23.87
N ILE A 135 -19.79 -18.60 22.80
CA ILE A 135 -18.54 -17.97 22.43
C ILE A 135 -18.92 -16.76 21.57
N ASN A 136 -18.85 -15.59 22.15
CA ASN A 136 -19.12 -14.33 21.47
C ASN A 136 -17.82 -13.85 20.81
N THR A 137 -17.73 -13.88 19.48
CA THR A 137 -16.56 -13.42 18.76
C THR A 137 -16.74 -11.93 18.44
N GLU A 138 -16.14 -11.07 19.26
CA GLU A 138 -16.11 -9.63 19.00
C GLU A 138 -14.94 -9.32 18.06
N MET A 139 -15.23 -8.97 16.81
CA MET A 139 -14.22 -8.60 15.83
C MET A 139 -13.97 -7.09 15.90
N ARG A 140 -12.81 -6.69 16.41
CA ARG A 140 -12.39 -5.29 16.50
C ARG A 140 -11.26 -5.00 15.51
N MET A 141 -11.52 -4.18 14.50
CA MET A 141 -10.50 -3.71 13.56
C MET A 141 -9.71 -2.56 14.21
N LEU A 142 -8.42 -2.80 14.48
CA LEU A 142 -7.51 -1.79 15.03
C LEU A 142 -6.86 -0.98 13.91
N TYR A 143 -6.57 0.28 14.19
CA TYR A 143 -5.85 1.23 13.33
C TYR A 143 -6.55 1.68 12.05
N ASN A 144 -7.38 0.88 11.43
CA ASN A 144 -8.18 1.22 10.24
C ASN A 144 -9.57 0.58 10.32
N PRO A 145 -10.45 1.05 11.22
CA PRO A 145 -11.77 0.45 11.43
C PRO A 145 -12.66 0.49 10.19
N GLN A 146 -12.45 1.47 9.33
CA GLN A 146 -13.22 1.66 8.10
C GLN A 146 -12.62 0.94 6.89
N LEU A 147 -11.50 0.22 7.06
CA LEU A 147 -10.78 -0.48 6.01
C LEU A 147 -10.47 0.40 4.77
N LYS A 148 -10.26 1.71 4.99
CA LYS A 148 -9.92 2.67 3.93
C LYS A 148 -8.60 2.27 3.26
N GLY A 149 -8.61 2.13 1.93
CA GLY A 149 -7.41 1.82 1.14
C GLY A 149 -6.31 2.87 1.28
N ALA A 150 -6.67 4.14 1.49
CA ALA A 150 -5.73 5.25 1.68
C ALA A 150 -4.67 4.98 2.77
N PHE A 151 -5.02 4.26 3.85
CA PHE A 151 -4.07 3.90 4.92
C PHE A 151 -2.91 3.02 4.44
N ASN A 152 -3.10 2.27 3.38
CA ASN A 152 -2.06 1.45 2.76
C ASN A 152 -1.38 2.17 1.60
N PHE A 153 -2.16 2.87 0.77
CA PHE A 153 -1.68 3.50 -0.46
C PHE A 153 -0.86 4.77 -0.20
N VAL A 154 -1.23 5.61 0.76
CA VAL A 154 -0.48 6.85 1.05
C VAL A 154 0.98 6.57 1.44
N PRO A 155 1.29 5.71 2.43
CA PRO A 155 2.68 5.36 2.74
C PRO A 155 3.43 4.74 1.56
N GLY A 156 2.76 3.92 0.75
CA GLY A 156 3.35 3.27 -0.42
C GLY A 156 3.71 4.25 -1.53
N VAL A 157 2.78 5.13 -1.89
CA VAL A 157 3.00 6.18 -2.90
C VAL A 157 4.07 7.15 -2.42
N MET A 158 4.07 7.53 -1.14
CA MET A 158 5.09 8.38 -0.55
C MET A 158 6.49 7.76 -0.72
N ALA A 159 6.66 6.48 -0.40
CA ALA A 159 7.92 5.77 -0.59
C ALA A 159 8.34 5.72 -2.07
N MET A 160 7.41 5.39 -2.95
CA MET A 160 7.67 5.27 -4.39
C MET A 160 8.07 6.62 -5.01
N VAL A 161 7.30 7.68 -4.73
CA VAL A 161 7.53 9.01 -5.29
C VAL A 161 8.86 9.59 -4.84
N LEU A 162 9.14 9.54 -3.53
CA LEU A 162 10.41 10.06 -3.00
C LEU A 162 11.60 9.31 -3.57
N LEU A 163 11.54 7.98 -3.64
CA LEU A 163 12.63 7.19 -4.21
C LEU A 163 12.88 7.56 -5.67
N LEU A 164 11.83 7.55 -6.49
CA LEU A 164 11.95 7.80 -7.93
C LEU A 164 12.43 9.22 -8.23
N VAL A 165 11.75 10.22 -7.65
CA VAL A 165 12.06 11.63 -7.94
C VAL A 165 13.48 11.97 -7.48
N CYS A 166 13.86 11.62 -6.25
CA CYS A 166 15.18 11.96 -5.73
C CYS A 166 16.28 11.23 -6.47
N THR A 167 16.13 9.93 -6.74
CA THR A 167 17.13 9.13 -7.43
C THR A 167 17.30 9.59 -8.88
N MET A 168 16.18 9.75 -9.60
CA MET A 168 16.20 10.14 -11.02
C MET A 168 16.80 11.54 -11.21
N MET A 169 16.38 12.52 -10.39
CA MET A 169 16.88 13.88 -10.50
C MET A 169 18.37 13.98 -10.19
N THR A 170 18.83 13.28 -9.16
CA THR A 170 20.25 13.23 -8.83
C THR A 170 21.05 12.59 -9.96
N ALA A 171 20.58 11.46 -10.49
CA ALA A 171 21.25 10.76 -11.57
C ALA A 171 21.35 11.63 -12.83
N ILE A 172 20.24 12.24 -13.27
CA ILE A 172 20.19 13.10 -14.46
C ILE A 172 21.13 14.30 -14.31
N THR A 173 21.10 14.97 -13.16
CA THR A 173 21.91 16.18 -12.94
C THR A 173 23.40 15.90 -13.02
N ILE A 174 23.86 14.80 -12.45
CA ILE A 174 25.27 14.44 -12.46
C ILE A 174 25.70 13.97 -13.86
N VAL A 175 24.84 13.20 -14.54
CA VAL A 175 25.14 12.75 -15.90
C VAL A 175 25.13 13.94 -16.87
N LYS A 176 24.28 14.93 -16.67
CA LYS A 176 24.28 16.16 -17.45
C LYS A 176 25.64 16.87 -17.39
N GLU A 177 26.25 16.95 -16.21
CA GLU A 177 27.59 17.54 -16.06
C GLU A 177 28.67 16.75 -16.82
N LYS A 178 28.51 15.42 -16.88
CA LYS A 178 29.40 14.57 -17.67
C LYS A 178 29.23 14.80 -19.17
N GLU A 179 27.99 14.87 -19.66
CA GLU A 179 27.69 15.12 -21.07
C GLU A 179 28.20 16.49 -21.55
N MET A 180 28.12 17.50 -20.67
CA MET A 180 28.54 18.88 -20.98
C MET A 180 30.05 19.09 -20.82
N GLY A 181 30.81 18.08 -20.35
CA GLY A 181 32.26 18.21 -20.09
C GLY A 181 32.61 19.10 -18.87
N THR A 182 31.59 19.66 -18.19
CA THR A 182 31.81 20.55 -17.04
C THR A 182 32.35 19.80 -15.83
N MET A 183 32.17 18.48 -15.79
CA MET A 183 32.69 17.64 -14.73
C MET A 183 34.22 17.62 -14.69
N GLU A 184 34.89 17.65 -15.84
CA GLU A 184 36.37 17.71 -15.94
C GLU A 184 36.89 19.00 -15.35
N ILE A 185 36.22 20.13 -15.63
CA ILE A 185 36.58 21.45 -15.09
C ILE A 185 36.42 21.48 -13.53
N MET A 186 35.38 20.85 -13.01
CA MET A 186 35.21 20.73 -11.56
C MET A 186 36.28 19.86 -10.89
N LEU A 187 36.80 18.86 -11.58
CA LEU A 187 37.81 17.95 -11.06
C LEU A 187 39.22 18.57 -11.03
N VAL A 188 39.48 19.52 -11.91
CA VAL A 188 40.74 20.31 -11.91
C VAL A 188 40.71 21.41 -10.87
N SER A 189 39.52 21.78 -10.36
CA SER A 189 39.34 22.74 -9.26
C SER A 189 39.85 22.15 -7.93
N PRO A 190 40.44 22.98 -7.02
CA PRO A 190 40.91 22.51 -5.72
C PRO A 190 39.76 22.09 -4.76
N MET A 191 38.54 21.94 -5.26
CA MET A 191 37.37 21.52 -4.50
C MET A 191 37.38 20.00 -4.27
N VAL A 192 37.07 19.60 -3.03
CA VAL A 192 36.91 18.18 -2.69
C VAL A 192 35.68 17.62 -3.39
N PRO A 193 35.81 16.55 -4.23
CA PRO A 193 34.69 15.99 -5.01
C PRO A 193 33.45 15.67 -4.16
N GLN A 194 33.65 15.30 -2.92
CA GLN A 194 32.58 15.01 -1.97
C GLN A 194 31.71 16.24 -1.66
N LEU A 195 32.32 17.43 -1.54
CA LEU A 195 31.59 18.68 -1.31
C LEU A 195 30.75 19.09 -2.53
N VAL A 196 31.22 18.84 -3.73
CA VAL A 196 30.47 19.10 -4.97
C VAL A 196 29.22 18.23 -5.02
N VAL A 197 29.37 16.94 -4.69
CA VAL A 197 28.24 16.00 -4.63
C VAL A 197 27.23 16.44 -3.56
N LEU A 198 27.72 16.83 -2.39
CA LEU A 198 26.85 17.30 -1.30
C LEU A 198 26.11 18.58 -1.65
N ALA A 199 26.79 19.54 -2.25
CA ALA A 199 26.21 20.81 -2.69
C ALA A 199 25.08 20.58 -3.72
N LYS A 200 25.21 19.58 -4.61
CA LYS A 200 24.18 19.21 -5.57
C LYS A 200 23.01 18.45 -4.95
N ALA A 201 23.22 17.76 -3.84
CA ALA A 201 22.16 17.06 -3.12
C ALA A 201 21.24 18.02 -2.36
N VAL A 202 21.74 19.17 -1.88
CA VAL A 202 20.98 20.13 -1.06
C VAL A 202 19.69 20.63 -1.74
N PRO A 203 19.68 21.08 -3.00
CA PRO A 203 18.45 21.51 -3.68
C PRO A 203 17.39 20.39 -3.73
N TYR A 204 17.81 19.13 -3.90
CA TYR A 204 16.89 18.01 -3.94
C TYR A 204 16.37 17.62 -2.55
N LEU A 205 17.17 17.81 -1.50
CA LEU A 205 16.69 17.69 -0.12
C LEU A 205 15.58 18.70 0.18
N ILE A 206 15.76 19.95 -0.23
CA ILE A 206 14.75 21.01 -0.05
C ILE A 206 13.48 20.66 -0.85
N LEU A 207 13.63 20.27 -2.11
CA LEU A 207 12.50 19.89 -2.96
C LEU A 207 11.75 18.68 -2.38
N SER A 208 12.48 17.68 -1.89
CA SER A 208 11.90 16.50 -1.25
C SER A 208 11.17 16.84 0.03
N SER A 209 11.70 17.78 0.83
CA SER A 209 11.03 18.24 2.06
C SER A 209 9.71 18.94 1.75
N ILE A 210 9.65 19.72 0.68
CA ILE A 210 8.42 20.33 0.19
C ILE A 210 7.43 19.27 -0.28
N ASN A 211 7.89 18.27 -1.04
CA ASN A 211 7.06 17.15 -1.48
C ASN A 211 6.50 16.35 -0.30
N ILE A 212 7.34 16.00 0.68
CA ILE A 212 6.91 15.30 1.89
C ILE A 212 5.82 16.08 2.62
N THR A 213 6.04 17.37 2.83
CA THR A 213 5.06 18.25 3.49
C THR A 213 3.75 18.29 2.73
N SER A 214 3.80 18.45 1.40
CA SER A 214 2.61 18.46 0.54
C SER A 214 1.85 17.13 0.60
N ILE A 215 2.57 16.01 0.57
CA ILE A 215 2.00 14.66 0.66
C ILE A 215 1.32 14.45 2.01
N LEU A 216 1.98 14.83 3.11
CA LEU A 216 1.41 14.71 4.46
C LEU A 216 0.18 15.60 4.65
N LEU A 217 0.21 16.83 4.16
CA LEU A 217 -0.97 17.71 4.20
C LEU A 217 -2.14 17.10 3.44
N LEU A 218 -1.93 16.61 2.22
CA LEU A 218 -2.98 15.96 1.43
C LEU A 218 -3.49 14.68 2.11
N SER A 219 -2.60 13.88 2.70
CA SER A 219 -3.00 12.64 3.38
C SER A 219 -3.94 12.90 4.55
N VAL A 220 -3.66 13.95 5.33
CA VAL A 220 -4.48 14.30 6.49
C VAL A 220 -5.77 15.00 6.08
N PHE A 221 -5.69 16.05 5.23
CA PHE A 221 -6.85 16.91 4.94
C PHE A 221 -7.76 16.36 3.84
N ALA A 222 -7.22 15.67 2.83
CA ALA A 222 -8.01 15.16 1.72
C ALA A 222 -8.40 13.68 1.86
N LEU A 223 -7.51 12.86 2.44
CA LEU A 223 -7.70 11.41 2.54
C LEU A 223 -8.03 10.93 3.94
N GLU A 224 -8.09 11.84 4.91
CA GLU A 224 -8.41 11.55 6.32
C GLU A 224 -7.52 10.45 6.93
N VAL A 225 -6.27 10.34 6.50
CA VAL A 225 -5.32 9.40 7.08
C VAL A 225 -4.65 10.05 8.29
N PRO A 226 -4.87 9.55 9.51
CA PRO A 226 -4.37 10.18 10.72
C PRO A 226 -2.85 10.04 10.83
N ILE A 227 -2.20 11.02 11.47
CA ILE A 227 -0.82 10.91 11.93
C ILE A 227 -0.85 10.67 13.44
N ASN A 228 -0.84 9.40 13.86
CA ASN A 228 -0.91 9.01 15.27
C ASN A 228 0.45 9.11 15.97
N GLY A 229 1.54 9.14 15.22
CA GLY A 229 2.91 9.19 15.74
C GLY A 229 3.53 10.59 15.72
N SER A 230 4.81 10.66 16.04
CA SER A 230 5.57 11.91 16.06
C SER A 230 5.86 12.41 14.65
N ILE A 231 5.43 13.63 14.32
CA ILE A 231 5.71 14.31 13.05
C ILE A 231 7.23 14.55 12.89
N LEU A 232 7.94 14.84 13.98
CA LEU A 232 9.40 15.02 13.96
C LEU A 232 10.13 13.72 13.57
N LEU A 233 9.69 12.58 14.11
CA LEU A 233 10.25 11.28 13.74
C LEU A 233 9.95 10.98 12.25
N LEU A 234 8.73 11.23 11.82
CA LEU A 234 8.31 11.04 10.43
C LEU A 234 9.13 11.91 9.47
N GLY A 235 9.39 13.16 9.84
CA GLY A 235 10.29 14.07 9.11
C GLY A 235 11.73 13.55 9.05
N PHE A 236 12.28 13.12 10.18
CA PHE A 236 13.62 12.56 10.26
C PHE A 236 13.80 11.33 9.36
N GLU A 237 12.88 10.36 9.44
CA GLU A 237 12.91 9.14 8.63
C GLU A 237 12.74 9.46 7.13
N SER A 238 11.93 10.46 6.80
CA SER A 238 11.76 10.90 5.42
C SER A 238 13.02 11.56 4.86
N ILE A 239 13.74 12.35 5.67
CA ILE A 239 15.03 12.92 5.29
C ILE A 239 16.07 11.81 5.13
N LEU A 240 16.13 10.84 6.03
CA LEU A 240 17.03 9.69 5.93
C LEU A 240 16.76 8.91 4.64
N PHE A 241 15.51 8.63 4.33
CA PHE A 241 15.11 7.95 3.09
C PHE A 241 15.47 8.76 1.82
N THR A 242 15.31 10.08 1.89
CA THR A 242 15.75 10.98 0.81
C THR A 242 17.27 10.85 0.59
N LEU A 243 18.08 10.81 1.65
CA LEU A 243 19.52 10.62 1.56
C LEU A 243 19.88 9.25 0.94
N VAL A 244 19.16 8.18 1.30
CA VAL A 244 19.30 6.86 0.65
C VAL A 244 19.03 6.97 -0.85
N SER A 245 17.94 7.64 -1.23
CA SER A 245 17.53 7.82 -2.62
C SER A 245 18.53 8.65 -3.43
N LEU A 246 19.06 9.72 -2.85
CA LEU A 246 20.12 10.54 -3.44
C LEU A 246 21.41 9.71 -3.65
N SER A 247 21.79 8.88 -2.66
CA SER A 247 22.97 8.00 -2.75
C SER A 247 22.82 6.96 -3.86
N LEU A 248 21.62 6.44 -4.07
CA LEU A 248 21.27 5.56 -5.18
C LEU A 248 21.38 6.30 -6.53
N GLY A 249 20.90 7.54 -6.61
CA GLY A 249 21.02 8.38 -7.79
C GLY A 249 22.49 8.63 -8.19
N LEU A 250 23.33 8.88 -7.19
CA LEU A 250 24.80 8.97 -7.37
C LEU A 250 25.37 7.67 -7.94
N LEU A 251 24.98 6.53 -7.41
CA LEU A 251 25.44 5.23 -7.87
C LEU A 251 25.03 4.96 -9.33
N ILE A 252 23.76 5.25 -9.70
CA ILE A 252 23.26 5.11 -11.07
C ILE A 252 24.02 6.05 -12.01
N SER A 253 24.24 7.30 -11.62
CA SER A 253 24.99 8.28 -12.42
C SER A 253 26.41 7.85 -12.73
N SER A 254 27.03 7.06 -11.84
CA SER A 254 28.39 6.55 -12.06
C SER A 254 28.45 5.56 -13.22
N GLY A 255 27.37 4.83 -13.51
CA GLY A 255 27.28 3.85 -14.59
C GLY A 255 26.64 4.36 -15.88
N ALA A 256 25.90 5.47 -15.83
CA ALA A 256 25.17 6.00 -16.98
C ALA A 256 26.09 6.89 -17.88
N ALA A 257 25.94 6.74 -19.20
CA ALA A 257 26.65 7.52 -20.18
C ALA A 257 25.86 8.75 -20.64
N SER A 258 24.53 8.71 -20.59
CA SER A 258 23.65 9.81 -21.01
C SER A 258 22.52 10.04 -20.02
N GLN A 259 21.95 11.27 -20.02
CA GLN A 259 20.78 11.63 -19.20
C GLN A 259 19.62 10.68 -19.45
N GLN A 260 19.37 10.33 -20.73
CA GLN A 260 18.30 9.40 -21.08
C GLN A 260 18.54 8.02 -20.47
N THR A 261 19.78 7.50 -20.57
CA THR A 261 20.15 6.22 -19.95
C THR A 261 19.98 6.25 -18.44
N ALA A 262 20.40 7.34 -17.77
CA ALA A 262 20.23 7.50 -16.33
C ALA A 262 18.74 7.53 -15.93
N MET A 263 17.90 8.20 -16.71
CA MET A 263 16.46 8.26 -16.51
C MET A 263 15.81 6.86 -16.64
N PHE A 264 16.11 6.14 -17.72
CA PHE A 264 15.56 4.81 -17.95
C PHE A 264 16.01 3.80 -16.90
N ILE A 265 17.29 3.79 -16.54
CA ILE A 265 17.79 2.93 -15.47
C ILE A 265 17.08 3.24 -14.15
N SER A 266 16.96 4.52 -13.78
CA SER A 266 16.28 4.93 -12.55
C SER A 266 14.82 4.50 -12.57
N LEU A 267 14.11 4.70 -13.69
CA LEU A 267 12.72 4.34 -13.81
C LEU A 267 12.51 2.82 -13.73
N ILE A 268 13.19 2.06 -14.59
CA ILE A 268 12.96 0.61 -14.69
C ILE A 268 13.50 -0.13 -13.46
N ALA A 269 14.72 0.19 -13.01
CA ALA A 269 15.37 -0.51 -11.92
C ALA A 269 14.78 -0.20 -10.55
N LEU A 270 14.06 0.92 -10.40
CA LEU A 270 13.49 1.30 -9.10
C LEU A 270 11.96 1.22 -9.07
N PHE A 271 11.27 1.63 -10.13
CA PHE A 271 9.80 1.65 -10.14
C PHE A 271 9.21 0.25 -9.97
N LEU A 272 9.64 -0.69 -10.83
CA LEU A 272 9.07 -2.05 -10.83
C LEU A 272 9.38 -2.80 -9.51
N PRO A 273 10.63 -2.84 -9.02
CA PRO A 273 10.91 -3.46 -7.73
C PRO A 273 10.21 -2.76 -6.56
N THR A 274 10.12 -1.43 -6.57
CA THR A 274 9.40 -0.70 -5.52
C THR A 274 7.93 -1.06 -5.52
N LEU A 275 7.28 -1.09 -6.67
CA LEU A 275 5.86 -1.42 -6.78
C LEU A 275 5.59 -2.85 -6.29
N MET A 276 6.42 -3.81 -6.69
CA MET A 276 6.18 -5.24 -6.44
C MET A 276 6.76 -5.74 -5.11
N LEU A 277 7.94 -5.25 -4.68
CA LEU A 277 8.71 -5.84 -3.59
C LEU A 277 8.76 -4.98 -2.31
N SER A 278 8.14 -3.80 -2.30
CA SER A 278 8.12 -2.96 -1.10
C SER A 278 7.10 -3.38 -0.04
N GLY A 279 6.18 -4.29 -0.37
CA GLY A 279 5.03 -4.61 0.48
C GLY A 279 3.83 -3.68 0.28
N PHE A 280 3.95 -2.73 -0.63
CA PHE A 280 2.92 -1.74 -0.93
C PHE A 280 1.71 -2.37 -1.65
N MET A 281 1.94 -3.03 -2.81
CA MET A 281 0.85 -3.71 -3.53
C MET A 281 0.65 -5.15 -3.09
N PHE A 282 1.75 -5.86 -2.85
CA PHE A 282 1.73 -7.27 -2.46
C PHE A 282 2.41 -7.44 -1.11
N PRO A 283 1.73 -8.03 -0.10
CA PRO A 283 2.35 -8.33 1.19
C PRO A 283 3.61 -9.19 1.02
N VAL A 284 4.71 -8.75 1.61
CA VAL A 284 6.01 -9.45 1.49
C VAL A 284 5.96 -10.85 2.10
N GLU A 285 5.09 -11.04 3.10
CA GLU A 285 4.87 -12.31 3.79
C GLU A 285 4.34 -13.41 2.85
N ASN A 286 3.57 -13.01 1.83
CA ASN A 286 2.98 -13.92 0.85
C ASN A 286 3.93 -14.24 -0.33
N MET A 287 5.12 -13.64 -0.35
CA MET A 287 6.08 -13.85 -1.44
C MET A 287 6.88 -15.15 -1.23
N PRO A 288 7.22 -15.87 -2.33
CA PRO A 288 8.19 -16.95 -2.30
C PRO A 288 9.53 -16.49 -1.72
N LEU A 289 10.25 -17.42 -1.05
CA LEU A 289 11.53 -17.12 -0.39
C LEU A 289 12.54 -16.29 -1.23
N PRO A 290 12.79 -16.59 -2.52
CA PRO A 290 13.71 -15.80 -3.32
C PRO A 290 13.31 -14.33 -3.45
N LEU A 291 12.03 -14.04 -3.70
CA LEU A 291 11.52 -12.69 -3.83
C LEU A 291 11.53 -11.94 -2.49
N ARG A 292 11.26 -12.65 -1.39
CA ARG A 292 11.35 -12.12 -0.03
C ARG A 292 12.77 -11.72 0.34
N ILE A 293 13.78 -12.46 -0.09
CA ILE A 293 15.19 -12.11 0.11
C ILE A 293 15.54 -10.86 -0.72
N ILE A 294 15.19 -10.83 -2.01
CA ILE A 294 15.43 -9.69 -2.90
C ILE A 294 14.73 -8.43 -2.39
N SER A 295 13.52 -8.55 -1.82
CA SER A 295 12.79 -7.42 -1.26
C SER A 295 13.57 -6.66 -0.17
N ASN A 296 14.49 -7.32 0.54
CA ASN A 296 15.30 -6.67 1.56
C ASN A 296 16.32 -5.67 1.00
N VAL A 297 16.66 -5.77 -0.28
CA VAL A 297 17.57 -4.84 -0.97
C VAL A 297 16.84 -3.58 -1.45
N VAL A 298 15.51 -3.60 -1.47
CA VAL A 298 14.68 -2.46 -1.93
C VAL A 298 14.50 -1.46 -0.79
N PRO A 299 15.06 -0.24 -0.86
CA PRO A 299 14.98 0.73 0.24
C PRO A 299 13.56 1.16 0.56
N ALA A 300 12.70 1.25 -0.45
CA ALA A 300 11.30 1.63 -0.30
C ALA A 300 10.51 0.69 0.63
N LYS A 301 10.91 -0.58 0.74
CA LYS A 301 10.31 -1.54 1.69
C LYS A 301 10.45 -1.06 3.13
N TRP A 302 11.65 -0.70 3.51
CA TRP A 302 11.96 -0.32 4.88
C TRP A 302 11.30 1.00 5.25
N PHE A 303 11.34 1.96 4.34
CA PHE A 303 10.65 3.23 4.53
C PHE A 303 9.13 3.07 4.62
N TYR A 304 8.52 2.22 3.76
CA TYR A 304 7.11 1.90 3.82
C TYR A 304 6.70 1.32 5.19
N ILE A 305 7.50 0.39 5.72
CA ILE A 305 7.26 -0.20 7.06
C ILE A 305 7.34 0.89 8.14
N ILE A 306 8.34 1.76 8.10
CA ILE A 306 8.53 2.86 9.06
C ILE A 306 7.35 3.82 9.01
N ILE A 307 7.00 4.34 7.81
CA ILE A 307 5.90 5.30 7.67
C ILE A 307 4.59 4.70 8.16
N LYS A 308 4.28 3.46 7.78
CA LYS A 308 3.08 2.77 8.23
C LYS A 308 3.07 2.58 9.76
N SER A 309 4.20 2.26 10.34
CA SER A 309 4.34 2.06 11.79
C SER A 309 4.23 3.37 12.57
N VAL A 310 4.86 4.43 12.11
CA VAL A 310 4.82 5.75 12.77
C VAL A 310 3.48 6.42 12.52
N MET A 311 3.05 6.55 11.26
CA MET A 311 1.88 7.33 10.89
C MET A 311 0.57 6.67 11.36
N ILE A 312 0.41 5.36 11.14
CA ILE A 312 -0.86 4.66 11.40
C ILE A 312 -0.88 4.05 12.79
N LYS A 313 0.18 3.32 13.19
CA LYS A 313 0.23 2.63 14.48
C LYS A 313 0.70 3.53 15.63
N GLY A 314 1.24 4.73 15.34
CA GLY A 314 1.71 5.66 16.35
C GLY A 314 2.99 5.21 17.08
N LEU A 315 3.81 4.34 16.47
CA LEU A 315 5.04 3.85 17.09
C LEU A 315 6.11 4.94 17.13
N GLY A 316 6.85 4.98 18.23
CA GLY A 316 8.04 5.81 18.38
C GLY A 316 9.29 5.15 17.78
N ILE A 317 10.45 5.81 17.94
CA ILE A 317 11.75 5.33 17.44
C ILE A 317 12.10 3.92 17.95
N SER A 318 11.70 3.57 19.15
CA SER A 318 11.93 2.24 19.73
C SER A 318 11.22 1.12 18.95
N GLY A 319 10.13 1.45 18.23
CA GLY A 319 9.38 0.49 17.42
C GLY A 319 9.91 0.32 16.00
N VAL A 320 10.74 1.26 15.50
CA VAL A 320 11.23 1.29 14.10
C VAL A 320 12.75 1.35 13.97
N TRP A 321 13.49 1.27 15.10
CA TRP A 321 14.95 1.45 15.12
C TRP A 321 15.71 0.47 14.21
N LYS A 322 15.22 -0.75 14.06
CA LYS A 322 15.83 -1.76 13.19
C LYS A 322 15.79 -1.34 11.73
N GLU A 323 14.63 -0.91 11.27
CA GLU A 323 14.39 -0.45 9.92
C GLU A 323 15.18 0.83 9.62
N THR A 324 15.24 1.74 10.60
CA THR A 324 16.08 2.96 10.55
C THR A 324 17.56 2.62 10.38
N LEU A 325 18.09 1.67 11.17
CA LEU A 325 19.48 1.23 11.03
C LEU A 325 19.76 0.59 9.67
N ILE A 326 18.84 -0.20 9.15
CA ILE A 326 18.98 -0.80 7.82
C ILE A 326 19.02 0.30 6.75
N MET A 327 18.15 1.30 6.82
CA MET A 327 18.17 2.43 5.88
C MET A 327 19.48 3.23 5.98
N ALA A 328 19.96 3.50 7.18
CA ALA A 328 21.25 4.17 7.40
C ALA A 328 22.41 3.35 6.83
N GLY A 329 22.40 2.03 7.03
CA GLY A 329 23.37 1.11 6.43
C GLY A 329 23.31 1.11 4.89
N MET A 330 22.12 1.13 4.31
CA MET A 330 21.93 1.23 2.85
C MET A 330 22.46 2.57 2.31
N MET A 331 22.23 3.68 2.99
CA MET A 331 22.77 4.98 2.61
C MET A 331 24.29 4.94 2.54
N ILE A 332 24.95 4.47 3.61
CA ILE A 332 26.39 4.36 3.66
C ILE A 332 26.94 3.43 2.58
N PHE A 333 26.28 2.30 2.34
CA PHE A 333 26.66 1.34 1.32
C PHE A 333 26.61 1.92 -0.09
N PHE A 334 25.47 2.54 -0.49
CA PHE A 334 25.32 3.12 -1.82
C PHE A 334 26.25 4.32 -2.01
N LEU A 335 26.41 5.16 -1.00
CA LEU A 335 27.31 6.29 -1.06
C LEU A 335 28.78 5.82 -1.21
N SER A 336 29.20 4.81 -0.45
CA SER A 336 30.55 4.24 -0.54
C SER A 336 30.82 3.63 -1.93
N MET A 337 29.85 2.91 -2.48
CA MET A 337 29.96 2.35 -3.82
C MET A 337 30.03 3.46 -4.89
N ALA A 338 29.22 4.50 -4.76
CA ALA A 338 29.25 5.63 -5.68
C ALA A 338 30.63 6.31 -5.67
N ILE A 339 31.18 6.64 -4.49
CA ILE A 339 32.48 7.28 -4.34
C ILE A 339 33.61 6.42 -4.93
N LYS A 340 33.58 5.10 -4.68
CA LYS A 340 34.59 4.19 -5.27
C LYS A 340 34.56 4.18 -6.80
N LYS A 341 33.35 4.11 -7.39
CA LYS A 341 33.20 4.13 -8.85
C LYS A 341 33.60 5.46 -9.48
N PHE A 342 33.40 6.59 -8.79
CA PHE A 342 33.88 7.88 -9.25
C PHE A 342 35.41 7.97 -9.26
N LYS A 343 36.10 7.43 -8.23
CA LYS A 343 37.59 7.42 -8.19
C LYS A 343 38.24 6.58 -9.27
N ILE A 344 37.66 5.42 -9.63
CA ILE A 344 38.24 4.49 -10.62
C ILE A 344 38.17 5.06 -12.05
N ARG A 345 37.24 6.00 -12.33
CA ARG A 345 37.16 6.64 -13.66
C ARG A 345 38.08 7.86 -13.83
N LEU A 346 38.75 8.25 -12.77
CA LEU A 346 39.68 9.38 -12.70
C LEU A 346 41.17 8.93 -12.78
N ALA A 347 41.43 7.63 -12.67
CA ALA A 347 42.69 6.97 -12.88
C ALA A 347 42.75 6.30 -14.25
#